data_f328a8a5ad8f9788e7e5a0d1f15f2e70
#
_entry.id   f328a8a5ad8f9788e7e5a0d1f15f2e70
#
_cell.length_a   1.000
_cell.length_b   1.000
_cell.length_c   1.000
_cell.angle_alpha   90.00
_cell.angle_beta   90.00
_cell.angle_gamma   90.00
#
_symmetry.space_group_name_H-M   'P 1'
#
loop_
_entity.id
_entity.type
_entity.pdbx_description
1 polymer ?
#
loop_
_entity_poly.entity_id
_entity_poly.type
_entity_poly.pdbx_seq_one_letter_code
_entity_poly.pdbx_strand_id
1 'polypeptide(L)'
;MTTTARSSRYHIGIFGRRNAGKSSLINALTGQQVSIVSDVAGTTTDVVWKNIELPGIGAAVIGDTAGYDDCGPLGDMRVDSTRRAIARIDLAIVLLTGSPADAAVEKEWQQLFAKADVPVIYLLARCDEGTAALQEWGSALSADIIPVSSITGEGLPQLLERIAACHSNDANIEDITHSLVKAGDVVLLVMPQDAQAPTGRLIMPQVQTLRNLLDKHCMPVCCAPEELPRLLSSLKEPPALVITDSQVFPQVKQQIPQGTRLTSFSVLMARHKGDVDTFRAGATRLLALGGNARVLIAEACTHIPANEDIGRVKLPRLLRKRFGDNLQVDIVSGNDFPADLSPYDIVIHCGACMFTRRHVLSRVRQSRAQGVPITNYGIAIAALTGILPDIVY
;
A
#
# COMPACT_ATOMS: atom_id res chain seq x y z
N MET A 1 -17.37 -7.82 14.56
CA MET A 1 -15.93 -7.53 14.41
C MET A 1 -15.74 -6.85 13.06
N THR A 2 -15.43 -5.57 13.04
CA THR A 2 -15.10 -4.84 11.81
C THR A 2 -13.73 -5.30 11.37
N THR A 3 -13.68 -6.14 10.34
CA THR A 3 -12.41 -6.62 9.78
C THR A 3 -11.73 -5.47 9.04
N THR A 4 -10.72 -4.85 9.66
CA THR A 4 -9.81 -3.92 8.98
C THR A 4 -9.28 -4.59 7.72
N ALA A 5 -9.35 -3.92 6.58
CA ALA A 5 -8.86 -4.48 5.32
C ALA A 5 -7.39 -4.84 5.43
N ARG A 6 -6.99 -5.97 4.86
CA ARG A 6 -5.59 -6.44 4.91
C ARG A 6 -4.59 -5.39 4.41
N SER A 7 -4.94 -4.61 3.41
CA SER A 7 -4.12 -3.53 2.84
C SER A 7 -3.96 -2.30 3.74
N SER A 8 -4.73 -2.21 4.82
CA SER A 8 -4.67 -1.14 5.81
C SER A 8 -4.07 -1.60 7.15
N ARG A 9 -3.62 -2.86 7.22
CA ARG A 9 -2.94 -3.38 8.40
C ARG A 9 -1.45 -3.10 8.31
N TYR A 10 -0.79 -3.03 9.46
CA TYR A 10 0.64 -2.91 9.53
C TYR A 10 1.29 -4.26 9.18
N HIS A 11 2.14 -4.29 8.15
CA HIS A 11 2.76 -5.51 7.64
C HIS A 11 4.17 -5.66 8.19
N ILE A 12 4.41 -6.71 8.98
CA ILE A 12 5.69 -7.03 9.61
C ILE A 12 6.26 -8.28 8.96
N GLY A 13 7.44 -8.20 8.37
CA GLY A 13 8.18 -9.35 7.84
C GLY A 13 9.20 -9.86 8.86
N ILE A 14 9.21 -11.17 9.15
CA ILE A 14 10.21 -11.78 10.02
C ILE A 14 11.23 -12.51 9.17
N PHE A 15 12.49 -12.09 9.29
CA PHE A 15 13.64 -12.62 8.57
C PHE A 15 14.60 -13.29 9.55
N GLY A 16 15.41 -14.19 9.08
CA GLY A 16 16.39 -14.90 9.87
C GLY A 16 16.78 -16.21 9.21
N ARG A 17 17.93 -16.74 9.59
CA ARG A 17 18.44 -18.02 9.08
C ARG A 17 17.46 -19.17 9.41
N ARG A 18 17.68 -20.32 8.79
CA ARG A 18 16.93 -21.55 9.13
C ARG A 18 17.09 -21.83 10.62
N ASN A 19 16.01 -22.23 11.27
CA ASN A 19 15.99 -22.54 12.71
C ASN A 19 16.35 -21.37 13.65
N ALA A 20 16.33 -20.12 13.16
CA ALA A 20 16.55 -18.93 14.00
C ALA A 20 15.43 -18.68 15.04
N GLY A 21 14.34 -19.43 14.99
CA GLY A 21 13.22 -19.27 15.93
C GLY A 21 12.11 -18.33 15.45
N LYS A 22 12.03 -18.06 14.12
CA LYS A 22 11.00 -17.17 13.54
C LYS A 22 9.58 -17.57 13.94
N SER A 23 9.22 -18.82 13.74
CA SER A 23 7.88 -19.33 14.09
C SER A 23 7.63 -19.34 15.60
N SER A 24 8.68 -19.56 16.42
CA SER A 24 8.61 -19.47 17.88
C SER A 24 8.33 -18.03 18.33
N LEU A 25 8.98 -17.05 17.71
CA LEU A 25 8.75 -15.64 17.99
C LEU A 25 7.31 -15.25 17.62
N ILE A 26 6.79 -15.68 16.45
CA ILE A 26 5.41 -15.44 16.05
C ILE A 26 4.43 -15.99 17.09
N ASN A 27 4.65 -17.21 17.56
CA ASN A 27 3.80 -17.83 18.57
C ASN A 27 3.88 -17.09 19.91
N ALA A 28 5.05 -16.64 20.32
CA ALA A 28 5.24 -15.86 21.54
C ALA A 28 4.53 -14.49 21.48
N LEU A 29 4.59 -13.81 20.33
CA LEU A 29 3.91 -12.52 20.09
C LEU A 29 2.38 -12.67 20.02
N THR A 30 1.88 -13.80 19.54
CA THR A 30 0.43 -14.02 19.38
C THR A 30 -0.23 -14.62 20.63
N GLY A 31 0.55 -15.09 21.62
CA GLY A 31 0.03 -15.79 22.80
C GLY A 31 -0.69 -17.12 22.47
N GLN A 32 -0.53 -17.62 21.25
CA GLN A 32 -1.19 -18.86 20.77
C GLN A 32 -0.18 -19.81 20.17
N GLN A 33 -0.30 -21.09 20.47
CA GLN A 33 0.35 -22.14 19.69
C GLN A 33 -0.36 -22.24 18.33
N VAL A 34 0.00 -21.39 17.41
CA VAL A 34 -0.56 -21.40 16.05
C VAL A 34 0.28 -22.37 15.23
N SER A 35 -0.24 -23.58 15.03
CA SER A 35 0.31 -24.51 14.04
C SER A 35 0.34 -23.82 12.68
N ILE A 36 1.46 -23.93 11.98
CA ILE A 36 1.63 -23.42 10.61
C ILE A 36 0.76 -24.31 9.70
N VAL A 37 -0.50 -23.94 9.52
CA VAL A 37 -1.34 -24.52 8.48
C VAL A 37 -1.23 -23.57 7.30
N SER A 38 -0.43 -23.94 6.32
CA SER A 38 -0.48 -23.37 4.99
C SER A 38 -1.80 -23.81 4.36
N ASP A 39 -2.68 -22.87 4.01
CA ASP A 39 -3.93 -23.16 3.28
C ASP A 39 -3.69 -23.64 1.84
N VAL A 40 -2.43 -23.76 1.41
CA VAL A 40 -2.05 -24.34 0.12
C VAL A 40 -0.81 -25.21 0.31
N ALA A 41 -1.01 -26.51 0.32
CA ALA A 41 0.07 -27.48 0.23
C ALA A 41 0.70 -27.40 -1.17
N GLY A 42 1.99 -27.06 -1.25
CA GLY A 42 2.72 -27.33 -2.47
C GLY A 42 3.83 -26.41 -2.95
N THR A 43 4.27 -25.35 -2.23
CA THR A 43 5.53 -24.69 -2.59
C THR A 43 6.16 -24.01 -1.37
N THR A 44 7.33 -24.50 -0.97
CA THR A 44 8.13 -24.03 0.18
C THR A 44 8.85 -22.68 -0.04
N THR A 45 8.37 -21.86 -0.97
CA THR A 45 9.02 -20.59 -1.38
C THR A 45 8.20 -19.34 -1.05
N ASP A 46 6.93 -19.45 -0.68
CA ASP A 46 6.08 -18.29 -0.42
C ASP A 46 5.99 -17.93 1.07
N VAL A 47 5.97 -16.61 1.32
CA VAL A 47 5.79 -16.05 2.67
C VAL A 47 4.40 -16.37 3.21
N VAL A 48 4.33 -17.00 4.37
CA VAL A 48 3.05 -17.28 5.05
C VAL A 48 2.65 -16.08 5.89
N TRP A 49 1.54 -15.44 5.54
CA TRP A 49 1.04 -14.25 6.21
C TRP A 49 -0.04 -14.58 7.23
N LYS A 50 0.13 -14.12 8.48
CA LYS A 50 -0.82 -14.30 9.59
C LYS A 50 -1.38 -12.96 10.05
N ASN A 51 -2.68 -12.93 10.31
CA ASN A 51 -3.34 -11.78 10.94
C ASN A 51 -3.15 -11.87 12.45
N ILE A 52 -2.77 -10.75 13.06
CA ILE A 52 -2.61 -10.62 14.51
C ILE A 52 -3.17 -9.27 14.97
N GLU A 53 -3.38 -9.15 16.27
CA GLU A 53 -3.66 -7.89 16.92
C GLU A 53 -2.51 -7.58 17.89
N LEU A 54 -1.84 -6.45 17.71
CA LEU A 54 -0.72 -6.04 18.54
C LEU A 54 -1.11 -4.89 19.46
N PRO A 55 -0.74 -4.94 20.75
CA PRO A 55 -0.97 -3.83 21.68
C PRO A 55 -0.37 -2.51 21.16
N GLY A 56 -1.14 -1.42 21.20
CA GLY A 56 -0.70 -0.11 20.73
C GLY A 56 -0.67 0.11 19.23
N ILE A 57 -0.92 -0.94 18.43
CA ILE A 57 -0.92 -0.88 16.95
C ILE A 57 -2.28 -1.30 16.40
N GLY A 58 -2.97 -2.25 17.06
CA GLY A 58 -4.20 -2.86 16.57
C GLY A 58 -3.94 -3.98 15.54
N ALA A 59 -4.74 -4.01 14.48
CA ALA A 59 -4.67 -5.07 13.48
C ALA A 59 -3.39 -5.00 12.62
N ALA A 60 -2.58 -6.05 12.68
CA ALA A 60 -1.34 -6.22 11.93
C ALA A 60 -1.33 -7.54 11.15
N VAL A 61 -0.36 -7.69 10.27
CA VAL A 61 -0.10 -8.92 9.52
C VAL A 61 1.38 -9.26 9.68
N ILE A 62 1.67 -10.46 10.17
CA ILE A 62 3.05 -10.97 10.26
C ILE A 62 3.31 -11.97 9.14
N GLY A 63 4.40 -11.77 8.41
CA GLY A 63 4.91 -12.68 7.39
C GLY A 63 6.09 -13.50 7.92
N ASP A 64 5.94 -14.84 7.92
CA ASP A 64 7.06 -15.76 8.14
C ASP A 64 7.77 -15.98 6.80
N THR A 65 9.00 -15.47 6.69
CA THR A 65 9.78 -15.65 5.47
C THR A 65 10.55 -16.96 5.52
N ALA A 66 10.62 -17.68 4.40
CA ALA A 66 11.45 -18.88 4.30
C ALA A 66 12.91 -18.55 4.63
N GLY A 67 13.60 -19.45 5.34
CA GLY A 67 15.02 -19.28 5.70
C GLY A 67 15.92 -19.19 4.45
N TYR A 68 16.92 -18.30 4.48
CA TYR A 68 17.77 -17.93 3.34
C TYR A 68 18.91 -18.94 3.06
N ASP A 69 19.08 -19.98 3.87
CA ASP A 69 20.33 -20.75 3.99
C ASP A 69 20.52 -21.90 2.99
N ASP A 70 19.66 -22.09 1.98
CA ASP A 70 19.83 -23.19 1.03
C ASP A 70 20.53 -22.70 -0.24
N CYS A 71 21.79 -23.14 -0.44
CA CYS A 71 22.55 -22.97 -1.66
C CYS A 71 21.97 -23.85 -2.79
N GLY A 72 21.84 -23.31 -4.03
CA GLY A 72 21.44 -24.06 -5.22
C GLY A 72 20.56 -23.27 -6.17
N PRO A 73 20.05 -23.87 -7.26
CA PRO A 73 19.16 -23.22 -8.24
C PRO A 73 17.87 -22.63 -7.64
N LEU A 74 17.52 -23.03 -6.42
CA LEU A 74 16.48 -22.43 -5.59
C LEU A 74 16.90 -21.09 -4.94
N GLY A 75 18.19 -20.74 -4.94
CA GLY A 75 18.70 -19.51 -4.34
C GLY A 75 18.18 -18.25 -5.03
N ASP A 76 18.23 -18.21 -6.36
CA ASP A 76 17.74 -17.06 -7.14
C ASP A 76 16.22 -16.85 -6.98
N MET A 77 15.45 -17.93 -6.94
CA MET A 77 14.01 -17.86 -6.67
C MET A 77 13.69 -17.34 -5.27
N ARG A 78 14.55 -17.62 -4.28
CA ARG A 78 14.39 -17.14 -2.90
C ARG A 78 14.79 -15.68 -2.75
N VAL A 79 15.84 -15.23 -3.43
CA VAL A 79 16.19 -13.80 -3.49
C VAL A 79 15.03 -12.98 -4.05
N ASP A 80 14.39 -13.45 -5.11
CA ASP A 80 13.23 -12.78 -5.69
C ASP A 80 11.99 -12.84 -4.79
N SER A 81 11.79 -13.94 -4.07
CA SER A 81 10.73 -14.06 -3.06
C SER A 81 10.97 -13.10 -1.89
N THR A 82 12.21 -12.99 -1.41
CA THR A 82 12.62 -12.05 -0.37
C THR A 82 12.43 -10.61 -0.81
N ARG A 83 12.85 -10.23 -2.04
CA ARG A 83 12.62 -8.89 -2.59
C ARG A 83 11.13 -8.57 -2.70
N ARG A 84 10.32 -9.53 -3.15
CA ARG A 84 8.86 -9.37 -3.21
C ARG A 84 8.23 -9.20 -1.82
N ALA A 85 8.74 -9.88 -0.81
CA ALA A 85 8.31 -9.71 0.58
C ALA A 85 8.67 -8.31 1.10
N ILE A 86 9.93 -7.86 0.90
CA ILE A 86 10.41 -6.54 1.32
C ILE A 86 9.56 -5.41 0.71
N ALA A 87 9.13 -5.54 -0.53
CA ALA A 87 8.28 -4.54 -1.18
C ALA A 87 6.90 -4.36 -0.53
N ARG A 88 6.47 -5.29 0.34
CA ARG A 88 5.12 -5.33 0.92
C ARG A 88 5.05 -5.03 2.41
N ILE A 89 6.19 -5.07 3.10
CA ILE A 89 6.25 -4.89 4.55
C ILE A 89 6.47 -3.44 4.93
N ASP A 90 5.92 -3.06 6.08
CA ASP A 90 6.11 -1.76 6.71
C ASP A 90 7.27 -1.79 7.70
N LEU A 91 7.59 -2.97 8.24
CA LEU A 91 8.68 -3.21 9.20
C LEU A 91 9.32 -4.58 8.95
N ALA A 92 10.65 -4.64 8.98
CA ALA A 92 11.41 -5.88 9.03
C ALA A 92 11.88 -6.18 10.46
N ILE A 93 11.73 -7.42 10.88
CA ILE A 93 12.33 -7.96 12.10
C ILE A 93 13.33 -9.03 11.68
N VAL A 94 14.59 -8.86 12.06
CA VAL A 94 15.66 -9.81 11.73
C VAL A 94 16.10 -10.55 12.97
N LEU A 95 15.94 -11.88 12.98
CA LEU A 95 16.40 -12.75 14.05
C LEU A 95 17.84 -13.18 13.79
N LEU A 96 18.71 -12.81 14.70
CA LEU A 96 20.12 -13.17 14.75
C LEU A 96 20.32 -14.34 15.71
N THR A 97 21.23 -15.25 15.38
CA THR A 97 21.59 -16.40 16.20
C THR A 97 23.10 -16.63 16.14
N GLY A 98 23.69 -17.17 17.22
CA GLY A 98 25.12 -17.46 17.26
C GLY A 98 26.02 -16.24 17.14
N SER A 99 27.27 -16.44 16.71
CA SER A 99 28.26 -15.38 16.46
C SER A 99 28.14 -14.82 15.04
N PRO A 100 28.45 -13.51 14.80
CA PRO A 100 28.48 -12.89 13.48
C PRO A 100 29.66 -13.28 12.60
N ALA A 101 30.32 -14.39 12.86
CA ALA A 101 31.50 -14.84 12.10
C ALA A 101 31.29 -14.87 10.58
N ASP A 102 30.02 -15.02 10.14
CA ASP A 102 29.58 -14.86 8.76
C ASP A 102 28.29 -14.03 8.72
N ALA A 103 28.42 -12.72 8.76
CA ALA A 103 27.29 -11.77 8.71
C ALA A 103 26.92 -11.32 7.28
N ALA A 104 27.38 -12.02 6.25
CA ALA A 104 27.21 -11.60 4.85
C ALA A 104 25.73 -11.48 4.46
N VAL A 105 24.92 -12.46 4.85
CA VAL A 105 23.48 -12.52 4.57
C VAL A 105 22.74 -11.38 5.26
N GLU A 106 23.03 -11.14 6.54
CA GLU A 106 22.38 -10.09 7.33
C GLU A 106 22.74 -8.69 6.81
N LYS A 107 23.98 -8.49 6.34
CA LYS A 107 24.42 -7.26 5.68
C LYS A 107 23.75 -7.06 4.32
N GLU A 108 23.58 -8.13 3.55
CA GLU A 108 22.81 -8.06 2.30
C GLU A 108 21.37 -7.65 2.57
N TRP A 109 20.71 -8.25 3.55
CA TRP A 109 19.37 -7.84 3.97
C TRP A 109 19.31 -6.38 4.41
N GLN A 110 20.28 -5.94 5.22
CA GLN A 110 20.37 -4.55 5.66
C GLN A 110 20.42 -3.58 4.46
N GLN A 111 21.20 -3.90 3.42
CA GLN A 111 21.27 -3.11 2.19
C GLN A 111 19.93 -3.12 1.43
N LEU A 112 19.27 -4.27 1.34
CA LEU A 112 17.98 -4.41 0.67
C LEU A 112 16.88 -3.62 1.40
N PHE A 113 16.84 -3.68 2.73
CA PHE A 113 15.90 -2.89 3.54
C PHE A 113 16.16 -1.40 3.41
N ALA A 114 17.43 -0.97 3.48
CA ALA A 114 17.81 0.43 3.30
C ALA A 114 17.39 0.95 1.91
N LYS A 115 17.64 0.18 0.84
CA LYS A 115 17.22 0.52 -0.52
C LYS A 115 15.70 0.60 -0.67
N ALA A 116 14.97 -0.21 0.07
CA ALA A 116 13.51 -0.22 0.08
C ALA A 116 12.91 0.79 1.08
N ASP A 117 13.75 1.49 1.85
CA ASP A 117 13.32 2.42 2.91
C ASP A 117 12.44 1.72 3.97
N VAL A 118 12.74 0.47 4.31
CA VAL A 118 12.04 -0.34 5.31
C VAL A 118 12.79 -0.24 6.63
N PRO A 119 12.16 0.22 7.72
CA PRO A 119 12.78 0.19 9.05
C PRO A 119 13.03 -1.25 9.47
N VAL A 120 14.12 -1.46 10.25
CA VAL A 120 14.55 -2.78 10.69
C VAL A 120 14.71 -2.79 12.21
N ILE A 121 14.24 -3.86 12.84
CA ILE A 121 14.54 -4.20 14.24
C ILE A 121 15.36 -5.49 14.23
N TYR A 122 16.54 -5.44 14.85
CA TYR A 122 17.39 -6.62 15.00
C TYR A 122 17.19 -7.23 16.36
N LEU A 123 17.03 -8.55 16.42
CA LEU A 123 16.82 -9.32 17.63
C LEU A 123 17.91 -10.40 17.76
N LEU A 124 18.54 -10.51 18.93
CA LEU A 124 19.32 -11.70 19.27
C LEU A 124 18.36 -12.72 19.89
N ALA A 125 18.08 -13.80 19.16
CA ALA A 125 17.20 -14.87 19.61
C ALA A 125 17.89 -15.75 20.66
N ARG A 126 17.07 -16.39 21.51
CA ARG A 126 17.53 -17.31 22.58
C ARG A 126 18.43 -16.64 23.58
N CYS A 127 18.11 -15.44 24.05
CA CYS A 127 18.92 -14.76 25.07
C CYS A 127 18.99 -15.52 26.41
N ASP A 128 18.07 -16.44 26.66
CA ASP A 128 18.09 -17.39 27.78
C ASP A 128 19.27 -18.39 27.72
N GLU A 129 19.83 -18.64 26.54
CA GLU A 129 21.05 -19.45 26.36
C GLU A 129 22.32 -18.59 26.49
N GLY A 130 22.25 -17.28 26.47
CA GLY A 130 23.33 -16.31 26.64
C GLY A 130 23.27 -15.12 25.71
N THR A 131 23.94 -14.04 26.10
CA THR A 131 23.95 -12.75 25.36
C THR A 131 25.37 -12.36 24.89
N ALA A 132 26.33 -13.25 24.92
CA ALA A 132 27.73 -12.95 24.57
C ALA A 132 27.89 -12.37 23.16
N ALA A 133 27.09 -12.82 22.19
CA ALA A 133 27.14 -12.36 20.80
C ALA A 133 26.49 -10.97 20.58
N LEU A 134 25.85 -10.36 21.58
CA LEU A 134 25.09 -9.11 21.42
C LEU A 134 25.99 -7.95 20.94
N GLN A 135 27.14 -7.75 21.58
CA GLN A 135 28.07 -6.69 21.20
C GLN A 135 28.73 -6.94 19.84
N GLU A 136 29.04 -8.21 19.55
CA GLU A 136 29.61 -8.59 18.26
C GLU A 136 28.66 -8.29 17.10
N TRP A 137 27.40 -8.67 17.23
CA TRP A 137 26.36 -8.36 16.24
C TRP A 137 26.11 -6.86 16.14
N GLY A 138 26.04 -6.13 17.27
CA GLY A 138 25.92 -4.67 17.28
C GLY A 138 27.01 -3.98 16.48
N SER A 139 28.26 -4.44 16.66
CA SER A 139 29.41 -3.93 15.91
C SER A 139 29.36 -4.32 14.42
N ALA A 140 28.99 -5.56 14.11
CA ALA A 140 28.96 -6.10 12.75
C ALA A 140 27.93 -5.41 11.86
N LEU A 141 26.77 -5.04 12.42
CA LEU A 141 25.65 -4.40 11.72
C LEU A 141 25.55 -2.90 11.98
N SER A 142 26.37 -2.34 12.91
CA SER A 142 26.26 -0.93 13.36
C SER A 142 24.82 -0.58 13.78
N ALA A 143 24.17 -1.45 14.55
CA ALA A 143 22.78 -1.35 14.92
C ALA A 143 22.52 -1.74 16.36
N ASP A 144 21.44 -1.20 16.94
CA ASP A 144 20.92 -1.65 18.24
C ASP A 144 20.24 -3.01 18.09
N ILE A 145 20.54 -3.94 19.00
CA ILE A 145 20.01 -5.31 18.98
C ILE A 145 19.28 -5.57 20.30
N ILE A 146 18.05 -6.05 20.20
CA ILE A 146 17.24 -6.41 21.35
C ILE A 146 17.42 -7.90 21.62
N PRO A 147 17.90 -8.30 22.81
CA PRO A 147 17.92 -9.70 23.20
C PRO A 147 16.50 -10.18 23.48
N VAL A 148 16.11 -11.34 22.91
CA VAL A 148 14.77 -11.91 23.10
C VAL A 148 14.80 -13.40 23.34
N SER A 149 13.92 -13.89 24.21
CA SER A 149 13.62 -15.32 24.35
C SER A 149 12.13 -15.55 24.10
N SER A 150 11.84 -16.38 23.12
CA SER A 150 10.45 -16.82 22.84
C SER A 150 9.94 -17.84 23.88
N ILE A 151 10.82 -18.36 24.73
CA ILE A 151 10.48 -19.34 25.77
C ILE A 151 10.13 -18.62 27.08
N THR A 152 11.00 -17.70 27.52
CA THR A 152 10.83 -16.99 28.81
C THR A 152 9.99 -15.72 28.65
N GLY A 153 9.83 -15.20 27.43
CA GLY A 153 9.18 -13.92 27.16
C GLY A 153 10.07 -12.70 27.38
N GLU A 154 11.35 -12.92 27.76
CA GLU A 154 12.31 -11.83 27.94
C GLU A 154 12.50 -11.04 26.66
N GLY A 155 12.57 -9.69 26.74
CA GLY A 155 12.72 -8.77 25.62
C GLY A 155 11.46 -8.56 24.77
N LEU A 156 10.40 -9.37 24.90
CA LEU A 156 9.17 -9.17 24.14
C LEU A 156 8.45 -7.84 24.42
N PRO A 157 8.36 -7.35 25.67
CA PRO A 157 7.78 -6.02 25.91
C PRO A 157 8.56 -4.90 25.19
N GLN A 158 9.90 -4.93 25.24
CA GLN A 158 10.75 -3.97 24.55
C GLN A 158 10.60 -4.04 23.03
N LEU A 159 10.45 -5.23 22.48
CA LEU A 159 10.15 -5.44 21.06
C LEU A 159 8.80 -4.79 20.68
N LEU A 160 7.73 -5.01 21.46
CA LEU A 160 6.42 -4.43 21.21
C LEU A 160 6.45 -2.90 21.26
N GLU A 161 7.15 -2.31 22.23
CA GLU A 161 7.35 -0.85 22.31
C GLU A 161 8.09 -0.32 21.06
N ARG A 162 9.12 -1.04 20.60
CA ARG A 162 9.88 -0.63 19.42
C ARG A 162 9.05 -0.73 18.14
N ILE A 163 8.21 -1.77 18.00
CA ILE A 163 7.27 -1.91 16.88
C ILE A 163 6.25 -0.76 16.92
N ALA A 164 5.68 -0.44 18.09
CA ALA A 164 4.75 0.66 18.24
C ALA A 164 5.38 2.02 17.90
N ALA A 165 6.64 2.25 18.30
CA ALA A 165 7.37 3.48 17.95
C ALA A 165 7.61 3.60 16.43
N CYS A 166 7.93 2.49 15.74
CA CYS A 166 8.05 2.49 14.28
C CYS A 166 6.71 2.79 13.60
N HIS A 167 5.61 2.23 14.12
CA HIS A 167 4.26 2.49 13.60
C HIS A 167 3.83 3.95 13.84
N SER A 168 4.11 4.53 15.02
CA SER A 168 3.73 5.91 15.36
C SER A 168 4.44 6.95 14.50
N ASN A 169 5.65 6.69 14.07
CA ASN A 169 6.38 7.56 13.13
C ASN A 169 5.71 7.58 11.73
N ASP A 170 4.94 6.56 11.39
CA ASP A 170 4.13 6.48 10.18
C ASP A 170 2.69 7.04 10.38
N ALA A 171 2.31 7.47 11.60
CA ALA A 171 0.92 7.88 11.94
C ALA A 171 0.39 9.10 11.17
N ASN A 172 1.25 9.92 10.54
CA ASN A 172 0.82 10.93 9.56
C ASN A 172 0.20 10.32 8.28
N ILE A 173 0.21 8.99 8.16
CA ILE A 173 -0.27 8.23 7.00
C ILE A 173 -1.77 7.91 7.12
N GLU A 174 -2.36 7.97 8.31
CA GLU A 174 -3.78 7.64 8.51
C GLU A 174 -4.74 8.75 8.05
N ASP A 175 -4.26 9.97 7.88
CA ASP A 175 -5.11 11.08 7.44
C ASP A 175 -5.27 11.10 5.91
N ILE A 176 -6.41 10.60 5.42
CA ILE A 176 -6.71 10.50 3.99
C ILE A 176 -7.03 11.88 3.38
N THR A 177 -7.74 12.70 4.15
CA THR A 177 -8.19 14.02 3.68
C THR A 177 -7.20 15.14 3.99
N HIS A 178 -6.16 14.88 4.78
CA HIS A 178 -5.11 15.84 5.13
C HIS A 178 -5.67 17.23 5.51
N SER A 179 -5.04 18.29 5.03
CA SER A 179 -5.45 19.69 5.25
C SER A 179 -6.67 20.14 4.42
N LEU A 180 -7.29 19.21 3.67
CA LEU A 180 -8.45 19.56 2.83
C LEU A 180 -9.70 19.87 3.65
N VAL A 181 -9.80 19.40 4.87
CA VAL A 181 -10.95 19.59 5.76
C VAL A 181 -10.50 19.81 7.19
N LYS A 182 -11.35 20.47 7.98
CA LYS A 182 -11.18 20.71 9.42
C LYS A 182 -12.43 20.28 10.17
N ALA A 183 -12.34 20.15 11.47
CA ALA A 183 -13.48 19.83 12.34
C ALA A 183 -14.64 20.79 12.09
N GLY A 184 -15.86 20.26 12.01
CA GLY A 184 -17.09 21.01 11.75
C GLY A 184 -17.41 21.23 10.27
N ASP A 185 -16.51 20.91 9.35
CA ASP A 185 -16.78 21.04 7.92
C ASP A 185 -17.87 20.06 7.45
N VAL A 186 -18.77 20.53 6.61
CA VAL A 186 -19.72 19.69 5.86
C VAL A 186 -19.01 19.18 4.60
N VAL A 187 -18.93 17.87 4.44
CA VAL A 187 -18.25 17.21 3.30
C VAL A 187 -19.25 16.32 2.58
N LEU A 188 -19.47 16.56 1.27
CA LEU A 188 -20.33 15.70 0.46
C LEU A 188 -19.55 14.52 -0.13
N LEU A 189 -20.08 13.31 0.04
CA LEU A 189 -19.60 12.10 -0.57
C LEU A 189 -20.61 11.68 -1.65
N VAL A 190 -20.26 11.90 -2.92
CA VAL A 190 -21.13 11.57 -4.06
C VAL A 190 -20.68 10.24 -4.66
N MET A 191 -21.48 9.19 -4.42
CA MET A 191 -21.08 7.80 -4.67
C MET A 191 -22.07 7.13 -5.63
N PRO A 192 -21.68 6.88 -6.90
CA PRO A 192 -22.53 6.13 -7.82
C PRO A 192 -22.74 4.70 -7.32
N GLN A 193 -23.94 4.18 -7.53
CA GLN A 193 -24.30 2.80 -7.21
C GLN A 193 -24.29 1.99 -8.50
N ASP A 194 -23.15 1.40 -8.82
CA ASP A 194 -22.91 0.63 -10.05
C ASP A 194 -22.34 -0.77 -9.74
N ALA A 195 -21.89 -1.46 -10.78
CA ALA A 195 -21.33 -2.80 -10.66
C ALA A 195 -20.05 -2.86 -9.80
N GLN A 196 -19.36 -1.74 -9.61
CA GLN A 196 -18.16 -1.67 -8.75
C GLN A 196 -18.51 -1.41 -7.28
N ALA A 197 -19.67 -0.79 -7.03
CA ALA A 197 -20.25 -0.61 -5.70
C ALA A 197 -21.57 -1.36 -5.60
N PRO A 198 -21.53 -2.71 -5.52
CA PRO A 198 -22.76 -3.51 -5.56
C PRO A 198 -23.64 -3.23 -4.35
N THR A 199 -24.95 -3.44 -4.52
CA THR A 199 -25.96 -3.26 -3.49
C THR A 199 -25.55 -3.83 -2.15
N GLY A 200 -25.70 -3.06 -1.09
CA GLY A 200 -25.46 -3.46 0.29
C GLY A 200 -24.03 -3.23 0.80
N ARG A 201 -23.10 -2.68 0.01
CA ARG A 201 -21.76 -2.33 0.51
C ARG A 201 -21.15 -1.14 -0.21
N LEU A 202 -20.30 -0.41 0.52
CA LEU A 202 -19.40 0.59 -0.03
C LEU A 202 -18.06 -0.05 -0.41
N ILE A 203 -17.39 0.50 -1.41
CA ILE A 203 -16.01 0.10 -1.74
C ILE A 203 -15.02 0.64 -0.71
N MET A 204 -13.87 0.00 -0.60
CA MET A 204 -12.88 0.30 0.43
C MET A 204 -12.48 1.78 0.52
N PRO A 205 -12.17 2.51 -0.58
CA PRO A 205 -11.85 3.94 -0.51
C PRO A 205 -12.97 4.79 0.10
N GLN A 206 -14.23 4.46 -0.21
CA GLN A 206 -15.39 5.18 0.33
C GLN A 206 -15.51 4.98 1.84
N VAL A 207 -15.40 3.72 2.31
CA VAL A 207 -15.45 3.39 3.75
C VAL A 207 -14.33 4.08 4.52
N GLN A 208 -13.10 4.02 4.01
CA GLN A 208 -11.94 4.62 4.67
C GLN A 208 -12.04 6.15 4.74
N THR A 209 -12.48 6.79 3.65
CA THR A 209 -12.66 8.24 3.61
C THR A 209 -13.77 8.68 4.56
N LEU A 210 -14.91 7.99 4.57
CA LEU A 210 -16.00 8.26 5.50
C LEU A 210 -15.53 8.16 6.95
N ARG A 211 -14.80 7.11 7.31
CA ARG A 211 -14.25 6.92 8.66
C ARG A 211 -13.26 8.04 9.01
N ASN A 212 -12.34 8.40 8.12
CA ASN A 212 -11.39 9.48 8.33
C ASN A 212 -12.08 10.83 8.60
N LEU A 213 -13.15 11.14 7.87
CA LEU A 213 -13.94 12.36 8.10
C LEU A 213 -14.60 12.37 9.48
N LEU A 214 -15.13 11.24 9.94
CA LEU A 214 -15.71 11.12 11.28
C LEU A 214 -14.64 11.28 12.39
N ASP A 215 -13.48 10.67 12.21
CA ASP A 215 -12.35 10.81 13.14
C ASP A 215 -11.84 12.26 13.24
N LYS A 216 -11.98 13.04 12.16
CA LYS A 216 -11.68 14.49 12.11
C LYS A 216 -12.83 15.37 12.57
N HIS A 217 -13.91 14.81 13.12
CA HIS A 217 -15.10 15.54 13.54
C HIS A 217 -15.74 16.39 12.43
N CYS A 218 -15.64 15.95 11.17
CA CYS A 218 -16.40 16.53 10.06
C CYS A 218 -17.82 15.97 10.04
N MET A 219 -18.69 16.60 9.25
CA MET A 219 -20.07 16.16 8.99
C MET A 219 -20.18 15.60 7.56
N PRO A 220 -19.90 14.30 7.35
CA PRO A 220 -20.05 13.70 6.02
C PRO A 220 -21.52 13.49 5.68
N VAL A 221 -21.92 13.94 4.50
CA VAL A 221 -23.25 13.72 3.93
C VAL A 221 -23.09 12.94 2.63
N CYS A 222 -23.83 11.84 2.49
CA CYS A 222 -23.71 10.92 1.37
C CYS A 222 -24.92 10.98 0.46
N CYS A 223 -24.72 10.93 -0.86
CA CYS A 223 -25.79 10.78 -1.85
C CYS A 223 -25.29 10.05 -3.11
N ALA A 224 -26.21 9.52 -3.90
CA ALA A 224 -25.91 9.14 -5.28
C ALA A 224 -25.87 10.41 -6.18
N PRO A 225 -25.25 10.32 -7.38
CA PRO A 225 -25.13 11.50 -8.27
C PRO A 225 -26.46 12.15 -8.64
N GLU A 226 -27.52 11.36 -8.73
CA GLU A 226 -28.86 11.79 -9.12
C GLU A 226 -29.52 12.68 -8.04
N GLU A 227 -29.24 12.43 -6.76
CA GLU A 227 -29.76 13.19 -5.64
C GLU A 227 -28.95 14.45 -5.32
N LEU A 228 -27.80 14.65 -5.94
CA LEU A 228 -26.90 15.77 -5.62
C LEU A 228 -27.57 17.14 -5.72
N PRO A 229 -28.38 17.48 -6.75
CA PRO A 229 -29.06 18.80 -6.84
C PRO A 229 -30.02 19.04 -5.68
N ARG A 230 -30.78 17.99 -5.28
CA ARG A 230 -31.71 18.05 -4.16
C ARG A 230 -30.97 18.23 -2.85
N LEU A 231 -29.86 17.52 -2.65
CA LEU A 231 -29.05 17.64 -1.45
C LEU A 231 -28.45 19.05 -1.35
N LEU A 232 -27.86 19.58 -2.41
CA LEU A 232 -27.28 20.93 -2.41
C LEU A 232 -28.32 22.00 -2.06
N SER A 233 -29.57 21.87 -2.55
CA SER A 233 -30.64 22.80 -2.23
C SER A 233 -31.14 22.74 -0.77
N SER A 234 -30.83 21.64 -0.05
CA SER A 234 -31.20 21.47 1.36
C SER A 234 -30.15 21.98 2.34
N LEU A 235 -28.94 22.27 1.86
CA LEU A 235 -27.86 22.81 2.68
C LEU A 235 -28.03 24.32 2.89
N LYS A 236 -27.78 24.81 4.09
CA LYS A 236 -27.79 26.25 4.40
C LYS A 236 -26.57 26.95 3.82
N GLU A 237 -25.43 26.26 3.74
CA GLU A 237 -24.16 26.78 3.27
C GLU A 237 -23.55 25.80 2.27
N PRO A 238 -22.73 26.26 1.32
CA PRO A 238 -22.00 25.37 0.42
C PRO A 238 -21.10 24.40 1.20
N PRO A 239 -20.95 23.14 0.72
CA PRO A 239 -20.05 22.20 1.38
C PRO A 239 -18.59 22.66 1.25
N ALA A 240 -17.77 22.37 2.28
CA ALA A 240 -16.34 22.70 2.31
C ALA A 240 -15.55 21.89 1.26
N LEU A 241 -16.02 20.67 0.97
CA LEU A 241 -15.41 19.76 0.01
C LEU A 241 -16.46 18.80 -0.56
N VAL A 242 -16.35 18.49 -1.85
CA VAL A 242 -17.09 17.42 -2.51
C VAL A 242 -16.10 16.34 -2.92
N ILE A 243 -16.37 15.09 -2.54
CA ILE A 243 -15.57 13.90 -2.85
C ILE A 243 -16.45 12.95 -3.66
N THR A 244 -15.98 12.52 -4.83
CA THR A 244 -16.76 11.65 -5.71
C THR A 244 -15.91 10.56 -6.34
N ASP A 245 -16.52 9.63 -7.07
CA ASP A 245 -15.77 8.72 -7.94
C ASP A 245 -15.32 9.42 -9.22
N SER A 246 -14.08 9.14 -9.64
CA SER A 246 -13.47 9.81 -10.82
C SER A 246 -14.28 9.63 -12.10
N GLN A 247 -15.08 8.58 -12.20
CA GLN A 247 -15.90 8.29 -13.36
C GLN A 247 -17.09 9.25 -13.53
N VAL A 248 -17.55 9.89 -12.46
CA VAL A 248 -18.68 10.86 -12.50
C VAL A 248 -18.22 12.30 -12.27
N PHE A 249 -16.92 12.58 -12.32
CA PHE A 249 -16.36 13.93 -12.19
C PHE A 249 -17.06 14.98 -13.08
N PRO A 250 -17.23 14.77 -14.41
CA PRO A 250 -17.86 15.77 -15.29
C PRO A 250 -19.28 16.11 -14.85
N GLN A 251 -20.05 15.07 -14.47
CA GLN A 251 -21.43 15.23 -14.00
C GLN A 251 -21.50 16.04 -12.70
N VAL A 252 -20.68 15.67 -11.71
CA VAL A 252 -20.65 16.34 -10.41
C VAL A 252 -20.16 17.78 -10.54
N LYS A 253 -19.10 18.02 -11.33
CA LYS A 253 -18.56 19.37 -11.58
C LYS A 253 -19.59 20.35 -12.14
N GLN A 254 -20.48 19.88 -13.00
CA GLN A 254 -21.54 20.71 -13.59
C GLN A 254 -22.66 21.07 -12.59
N GLN A 255 -22.82 20.27 -11.52
CA GLN A 255 -23.92 20.43 -10.57
C GLN A 255 -23.53 21.19 -9.30
N ILE A 256 -22.25 21.21 -8.94
CA ILE A 256 -21.78 21.90 -7.72
C ILE A 256 -21.63 23.41 -7.96
N PRO A 257 -21.85 24.27 -6.93
CA PRO A 257 -21.65 25.70 -7.03
C PRO A 257 -20.23 26.06 -7.47
N GLN A 258 -20.09 27.16 -8.22
CA GLN A 258 -18.78 27.65 -8.62
C GLN A 258 -17.92 27.97 -7.40
N GLY A 259 -16.64 27.58 -7.42
CA GLY A 259 -15.71 27.74 -6.30
C GLY A 259 -15.76 26.61 -5.27
N THR A 260 -16.70 25.67 -5.35
CA THR A 260 -16.71 24.49 -4.49
C THR A 260 -15.51 23.60 -4.77
N ARG A 261 -14.78 23.24 -3.71
CA ARG A 261 -13.61 22.35 -3.82
C ARG A 261 -14.07 20.93 -4.17
N LEU A 262 -13.42 20.33 -5.15
CA LEU A 262 -13.75 19.00 -5.66
C LEU A 262 -12.52 18.10 -5.66
N THR A 263 -12.70 16.86 -5.23
CA THR A 263 -11.70 15.79 -5.36
C THR A 263 -12.38 14.44 -5.58
N SER A 264 -11.60 13.35 -5.66
CA SER A 264 -12.16 12.01 -5.71
C SER A 264 -11.51 11.06 -4.73
N PHE A 265 -12.24 9.96 -4.43
CA PHE A 265 -11.69 8.88 -3.62
C PHE A 265 -10.36 8.35 -4.16
N SER A 266 -10.22 8.19 -5.47
CA SER A 266 -8.98 7.71 -6.07
C SER A 266 -7.84 8.73 -6.05
N VAL A 267 -8.13 10.03 -6.09
CA VAL A 267 -7.12 11.09 -5.90
C VAL A 267 -6.66 11.14 -4.44
N LEU A 268 -7.58 11.06 -3.49
CA LEU A 268 -7.25 10.96 -2.07
C LEU A 268 -6.40 9.72 -1.78
N MET A 269 -6.76 8.57 -2.34
CA MET A 269 -5.96 7.35 -2.21
C MET A 269 -4.59 7.47 -2.90
N ALA A 270 -4.48 8.19 -4.01
CA ALA A 270 -3.20 8.45 -4.67
C ALA A 270 -2.26 9.25 -3.77
N ARG A 271 -2.77 10.23 -3.03
CA ARG A 271 -2.01 10.99 -2.03
C ARG A 271 -1.70 10.14 -0.80
N HIS A 272 -2.70 9.44 -0.28
CA HIS A 272 -2.58 8.62 0.93
C HIS A 272 -1.59 7.46 0.76
N LYS A 273 -1.64 6.74 -0.37
CA LYS A 273 -0.81 5.54 -0.62
C LYS A 273 0.38 5.76 -1.54
N GLY A 274 0.44 6.88 -2.25
CA GLY A 274 1.47 7.14 -3.25
C GLY A 274 2.20 8.46 -3.04
N ASP A 275 2.68 8.98 -4.16
CA ASP A 275 3.33 10.29 -4.29
C ASP A 275 2.52 11.11 -5.29
N VAL A 276 1.66 11.97 -4.76
CA VAL A 276 0.71 12.73 -5.58
C VAL A 276 1.39 13.68 -6.57
N ASP A 277 2.53 14.25 -6.18
CA ASP A 277 3.27 15.17 -7.07
C ASP A 277 3.89 14.42 -8.24
N THR A 278 4.44 13.22 -8.00
CA THR A 278 4.88 12.33 -9.08
C THR A 278 3.73 11.93 -10.00
N PHE A 279 2.58 11.58 -9.44
CA PHE A 279 1.41 11.20 -10.24
C PHE A 279 0.86 12.38 -11.07
N ARG A 280 0.89 13.60 -10.55
CA ARG A 280 0.52 14.82 -11.30
C ARG A 280 1.50 15.10 -12.43
N ALA A 281 2.80 15.02 -12.16
CA ALA A 281 3.82 15.15 -13.20
C ALA A 281 3.66 14.08 -14.29
N GLY A 282 3.37 12.83 -13.90
CA GLY A 282 3.05 11.74 -14.81
C GLY A 282 1.81 12.03 -15.66
N ALA A 283 0.75 12.59 -15.08
CA ALA A 283 -0.45 12.98 -15.82
C ALA A 283 -0.19 14.10 -16.85
N THR A 284 0.71 15.02 -16.55
CA THR A 284 1.16 16.01 -17.52
C THR A 284 1.89 15.36 -18.69
N ARG A 285 2.74 14.37 -18.40
CA ARG A 285 3.40 13.58 -19.45
C ARG A 285 2.40 12.74 -20.26
N LEU A 286 1.37 12.17 -19.59
CA LEU A 286 0.29 11.45 -20.26
C LEU A 286 -0.36 12.31 -21.34
N LEU A 287 -0.66 13.56 -21.05
CA LEU A 287 -1.31 14.46 -22.02
C LEU A 287 -0.44 14.82 -23.23
N ALA A 288 0.87 14.62 -23.14
CA ALA A 288 1.86 14.88 -24.19
C ALA A 288 2.25 13.62 -25.00
N LEU A 289 1.58 12.47 -24.80
CA LEU A 289 1.88 11.24 -25.53
C LEU A 289 1.57 11.36 -27.04
N GLY A 290 2.34 10.66 -27.84
CA GLY A 290 2.06 10.48 -29.27
C GLY A 290 1.13 9.29 -29.55
N GLY A 291 0.59 9.21 -30.76
CA GLY A 291 -0.36 8.16 -31.15
C GLY A 291 0.20 6.73 -31.18
N ASN A 292 1.52 6.56 -31.21
CA ASN A 292 2.20 5.25 -31.22
C ASN A 292 2.79 4.89 -29.83
N ALA A 293 2.41 5.62 -28.79
CA ALA A 293 2.94 5.40 -27.44
C ALA A 293 2.50 4.03 -26.89
N ARG A 294 3.31 3.49 -25.97
CA ARG A 294 3.03 2.24 -25.26
C ARG A 294 2.77 2.53 -23.78
N VAL A 295 1.57 2.23 -23.34
CA VAL A 295 1.07 2.51 -21.98
C VAL A 295 0.98 1.20 -21.19
N LEU A 296 1.55 1.18 -19.98
CA LEU A 296 1.36 0.09 -19.04
C LEU A 296 0.26 0.47 -18.03
N ILE A 297 -0.82 -0.29 -17.99
CA ILE A 297 -1.83 -0.21 -16.94
C ILE A 297 -1.50 -1.26 -15.87
N ALA A 298 -1.24 -0.82 -14.63
CA ALA A 298 -0.81 -1.67 -13.53
C ALA A 298 -1.90 -1.76 -12.46
N GLU A 299 -2.57 -2.91 -12.38
CA GLU A 299 -3.59 -3.20 -11.37
C GLU A 299 -2.95 -3.80 -10.11
N ALA A 300 -3.52 -3.49 -8.93
CA ALA A 300 -3.07 -4.03 -7.66
C ALA A 300 -3.66 -5.41 -7.34
N CYS A 301 -4.85 -5.70 -7.84
CA CYS A 301 -5.58 -6.93 -7.53
C CYS A 301 -5.87 -7.74 -8.79
N THR A 302 -5.96 -9.04 -8.61
CA THR A 302 -6.52 -9.95 -9.60
C THR A 302 -8.02 -10.06 -9.32
N HIS A 303 -8.85 -9.54 -10.21
CA HIS A 303 -10.30 -9.67 -10.15
C HIS A 303 -10.84 -10.09 -11.51
N ILE A 304 -12.02 -10.67 -11.51
CA ILE A 304 -12.72 -10.98 -12.77
C ILE A 304 -13.20 -9.65 -13.35
N PRO A 305 -12.80 -9.28 -14.59
CA PRO A 305 -13.21 -8.02 -15.19
C PRO A 305 -14.73 -7.95 -15.33
N ALA A 306 -15.32 -6.83 -14.90
CA ALA A 306 -16.71 -6.50 -15.19
C ALA A 306 -16.82 -5.74 -16.51
N ASN A 307 -18.01 -5.67 -17.11
CA ASN A 307 -18.24 -4.99 -18.38
C ASN A 307 -17.85 -3.49 -18.39
N GLU A 308 -17.74 -2.88 -17.23
CA GLU A 308 -17.36 -1.46 -17.04
C GLU A 308 -16.07 -1.28 -16.25
N ASP A 309 -15.15 -2.25 -16.30
CA ASP A 309 -13.87 -2.18 -15.60
C ASP A 309 -13.06 -0.93 -15.99
N ILE A 310 -12.59 -0.20 -14.96
CA ILE A 310 -11.86 1.07 -15.18
C ILE A 310 -10.55 0.83 -15.90
N GLY A 311 -9.76 -0.15 -15.48
CA GLY A 311 -8.42 -0.42 -16.02
C GLY A 311 -8.45 -1.10 -17.38
N ARG A 312 -9.41 -2.01 -17.58
CA ARG A 312 -9.46 -2.87 -18.78
C ARG A 312 -10.36 -2.36 -19.88
N VAL A 313 -11.34 -1.50 -19.55
CA VAL A 313 -12.32 -0.98 -20.50
C VAL A 313 -12.30 0.54 -20.59
N LYS A 314 -12.55 1.25 -19.47
CA LYS A 314 -12.74 2.72 -19.51
C LYS A 314 -11.45 3.48 -19.82
N LEU A 315 -10.34 3.16 -19.17
CA LEU A 315 -9.06 3.83 -19.44
C LEU A 315 -8.53 3.57 -20.85
N PRO A 316 -8.45 2.34 -21.36
CA PRO A 316 -8.06 2.10 -22.74
C PRO A 316 -8.94 2.85 -23.75
N ARG A 317 -10.26 2.91 -23.51
CA ARG A 317 -11.19 3.66 -24.36
C ARG A 317 -10.92 5.17 -24.33
N LEU A 318 -10.67 5.77 -23.17
CA LEU A 318 -10.33 7.18 -23.03
C LEU A 318 -8.99 7.51 -23.69
N LEU A 319 -8.00 6.64 -23.53
CA LEU A 319 -6.68 6.77 -24.13
C LEU A 319 -6.77 6.72 -25.66
N ARG A 320 -7.44 5.73 -26.24
CA ARG A 320 -7.62 5.62 -27.69
C ARG A 320 -8.42 6.77 -28.25
N LYS A 321 -9.47 7.21 -27.57
CA LYS A 321 -10.25 8.40 -27.98
C LYS A 321 -9.38 9.65 -28.12
N ARG A 322 -8.34 9.79 -27.26
CA ARG A 322 -7.48 10.98 -27.27
C ARG A 322 -6.29 10.86 -28.21
N PHE A 323 -5.66 9.69 -28.28
CA PHE A 323 -4.37 9.48 -28.96
C PHE A 323 -4.47 8.66 -30.23
N GLY A 324 -5.62 8.05 -30.51
CA GLY A 324 -5.85 7.18 -31.67
C GLY A 324 -5.71 5.70 -31.37
N ASP A 325 -6.13 4.88 -32.32
CA ASP A 325 -6.21 3.41 -32.16
C ASP A 325 -4.84 2.69 -32.24
N ASN A 326 -3.80 3.37 -32.74
CA ASN A 326 -2.45 2.82 -32.78
C ASN A 326 -1.76 2.78 -31.42
N LEU A 327 -2.34 3.40 -30.39
CA LEU A 327 -1.82 3.38 -29.03
C LEU A 327 -1.81 1.95 -28.49
N GLN A 328 -0.64 1.50 -28.04
CA GLN A 328 -0.49 0.19 -27.40
C GLN A 328 -0.78 0.27 -25.90
N VAL A 329 -1.61 -0.64 -25.39
CA VAL A 329 -1.96 -0.71 -23.98
C VAL A 329 -1.75 -2.12 -23.47
N ASP A 330 -0.78 -2.29 -22.58
CA ASP A 330 -0.54 -3.53 -21.86
C ASP A 330 -1.14 -3.42 -20.45
N ILE A 331 -1.71 -4.52 -19.96
CA ILE A 331 -2.34 -4.56 -18.63
C ILE A 331 -1.71 -5.68 -17.83
N VAL A 332 -1.23 -5.35 -16.63
CA VAL A 332 -0.68 -6.33 -15.68
C VAL A 332 -1.44 -6.25 -14.36
N SER A 333 -1.51 -7.37 -13.64
CA SER A 333 -2.29 -7.47 -12.39
C SER A 333 -1.46 -8.04 -11.25
N GLY A 334 -1.79 -7.64 -10.03
CA GLY A 334 -1.18 -8.20 -8.83
C GLY A 334 0.34 -7.98 -8.78
N ASN A 335 1.10 -9.06 -8.83
CA ASN A 335 2.56 -9.06 -8.71
C ASN A 335 3.31 -9.01 -10.05
N ASP A 336 2.60 -9.05 -11.17
CA ASP A 336 3.18 -9.15 -12.50
C ASP A 336 3.71 -7.80 -13.04
N PHE A 337 4.03 -6.88 -12.12
CA PHE A 337 4.63 -5.60 -12.48
C PHE A 337 6.03 -5.84 -13.05
N PRO A 338 6.32 -5.41 -14.29
CA PRO A 338 7.56 -5.75 -14.99
C PRO A 338 8.78 -5.19 -14.24
N ALA A 339 9.86 -5.97 -14.23
CA ALA A 339 11.16 -5.50 -13.72
C ALA A 339 11.77 -4.43 -14.64
N ASP A 340 11.60 -4.59 -15.97
CA ASP A 340 12.00 -3.63 -17.00
C ASP A 340 10.79 -2.83 -17.49
N LEU A 341 10.82 -1.53 -17.27
CA LEU A 341 9.79 -0.58 -17.73
C LEU A 341 10.20 0.19 -18.98
N SER A 342 11.44 0.00 -19.47
CA SER A 342 11.97 0.74 -20.61
C SER A 342 11.14 0.66 -21.90
N PRO A 343 10.34 -0.41 -22.15
CA PRO A 343 9.46 -0.46 -23.32
C PRO A 343 8.25 0.47 -23.26
N TYR A 344 7.97 1.09 -22.10
CA TYR A 344 6.76 1.88 -21.87
C TYR A 344 7.05 3.37 -21.80
N ASP A 345 6.20 4.18 -22.42
CA ASP A 345 6.24 5.64 -22.34
C ASP A 345 5.65 6.17 -21.05
N ILE A 346 4.74 5.40 -20.41
CA ILE A 346 4.10 5.75 -19.16
C ILE A 346 3.49 4.53 -18.47
N VAL A 347 3.45 4.59 -17.13
CA VAL A 347 2.69 3.65 -16.27
C VAL A 347 1.47 4.35 -15.72
N ILE A 348 0.29 3.71 -15.79
CA ILE A 348 -0.93 4.15 -15.11
C ILE A 348 -1.29 3.12 -14.04
N HIS A 349 -1.05 3.47 -12.76
CA HIS A 349 -1.28 2.59 -11.62
C HIS A 349 -2.71 2.74 -11.09
N CYS A 350 -3.35 1.64 -10.69
CA CYS A 350 -4.68 1.70 -10.07
C CYS A 350 -4.65 2.36 -8.68
N GLY A 351 -5.82 2.56 -8.06
CA GLY A 351 -5.96 3.15 -6.71
C GLY A 351 -5.35 2.32 -5.57
N ALA A 352 -4.85 1.11 -5.86
CA ALA A 352 -4.14 0.23 -4.93
C ALA A 352 -4.89 -0.04 -3.61
N CYS A 353 -6.22 -0.17 -3.65
CA CYS A 353 -7.03 -0.45 -2.46
C CYS A 353 -6.61 -1.74 -1.73
N MET A 354 -6.01 -2.70 -2.45
CA MET A 354 -5.54 -3.99 -1.91
C MET A 354 -4.03 -4.01 -1.60
N PHE A 355 -3.28 -2.96 -1.92
CA PHE A 355 -1.85 -2.86 -1.67
C PHE A 355 -1.55 -1.92 -0.50
N THR A 356 -0.44 -2.18 0.20
CA THR A 356 0.11 -1.25 1.19
C THR A 356 0.70 -0.01 0.50
N ARG A 357 0.86 1.08 1.25
CA ARG A 357 1.53 2.30 0.78
C ARG A 357 2.95 2.00 0.27
N ARG A 358 3.72 1.20 1.01
CA ARG A 358 5.10 0.84 0.64
C ARG A 358 5.17 0.11 -0.70
N HIS A 359 4.21 -0.76 -0.97
CA HIS A 359 4.15 -1.45 -2.26
C HIS A 359 3.93 -0.47 -3.42
N VAL A 360 3.03 0.51 -3.26
CA VAL A 360 2.82 1.56 -4.27
C VAL A 360 4.08 2.40 -4.46
N LEU A 361 4.69 2.85 -3.35
CA LEU A 361 5.93 3.63 -3.39
C LEU A 361 7.10 2.87 -3.99
N SER A 362 7.18 1.54 -3.82
CA SER A 362 8.21 0.74 -4.48
C SER A 362 8.10 0.78 -6.01
N ARG A 363 6.87 0.71 -6.54
CA ARG A 363 6.61 0.87 -7.98
C ARG A 363 6.91 2.27 -8.48
N VAL A 364 6.57 3.30 -7.70
CA VAL A 364 6.92 4.70 -8.01
C VAL A 364 8.44 4.86 -8.07
N ARG A 365 9.18 4.32 -7.09
CA ARG A 365 10.65 4.36 -7.09
C ARG A 365 11.26 3.64 -8.29
N GLN A 366 10.74 2.45 -8.62
CA GLN A 366 11.19 1.67 -9.78
C GLN A 366 10.97 2.45 -11.09
N SER A 367 9.80 3.06 -11.26
CA SER A 367 9.46 3.88 -12.42
C SER A 367 10.38 5.09 -12.54
N ARG A 368 10.63 5.80 -11.44
CA ARG A 368 11.59 6.92 -11.39
C ARG A 368 13.02 6.50 -11.73
N ALA A 369 13.49 5.38 -11.17
CA ALA A 369 14.83 4.89 -11.40
C ALA A 369 15.10 4.54 -12.88
N GLN A 370 14.05 4.18 -13.61
CA GLN A 370 14.12 3.87 -15.05
C GLN A 370 13.70 5.06 -15.95
N GLY A 371 13.38 6.21 -15.37
CA GLY A 371 13.00 7.41 -16.12
C GLY A 371 11.63 7.31 -16.79
N VAL A 372 10.80 6.31 -16.45
CA VAL A 372 9.47 6.12 -17.01
C VAL A 372 8.44 6.87 -16.16
N PRO A 373 7.65 7.80 -16.72
CA PRO A 373 6.61 8.50 -15.98
C PRO A 373 5.56 7.55 -15.41
N ILE A 374 5.05 7.87 -14.22
CA ILE A 374 3.96 7.10 -13.60
C ILE A 374 2.86 8.03 -13.12
N THR A 375 1.60 7.64 -13.31
CA THR A 375 0.43 8.32 -12.78
C THR A 375 -0.57 7.33 -12.16
N ASN A 376 -1.66 7.84 -11.58
CA ASN A 376 -2.72 7.04 -10.95
C ASN A 376 -4.02 7.12 -11.78
N TYR A 377 -4.89 6.09 -11.69
CA TYR A 377 -6.17 6.03 -12.39
C TYR A 377 -6.99 7.31 -12.25
N GLY A 378 -7.20 7.78 -11.02
CA GLY A 378 -8.03 8.96 -10.78
C GLY A 378 -7.44 10.23 -11.39
N ILE A 379 -6.13 10.40 -11.25
CA ILE A 379 -5.43 11.56 -11.80
C ILE A 379 -5.35 11.46 -13.33
N ALA A 380 -5.14 10.26 -13.89
CA ALA A 380 -5.16 10.03 -15.34
C ALA A 380 -6.55 10.33 -15.94
N ILE A 381 -7.62 9.85 -15.32
CA ILE A 381 -9.01 10.14 -15.77
C ILE A 381 -9.27 11.64 -15.71
N ALA A 382 -8.90 12.30 -14.63
CA ALA A 382 -9.06 13.74 -14.48
C ALA A 382 -8.31 14.53 -15.57
N ALA A 383 -7.10 14.10 -15.91
CA ALA A 383 -6.30 14.68 -16.98
C ALA A 383 -6.97 14.48 -18.35
N LEU A 384 -7.37 13.23 -18.66
CA LEU A 384 -8.00 12.89 -19.96
C LEU A 384 -9.36 13.54 -20.14
N THR A 385 -10.08 13.85 -19.06
CA THR A 385 -11.38 14.54 -19.09
C THR A 385 -11.29 16.06 -18.94
N GLY A 386 -10.07 16.61 -18.79
CA GLY A 386 -9.84 18.06 -18.69
C GLY A 386 -10.16 18.68 -17.34
N ILE A 387 -10.41 17.87 -16.29
CA ILE A 387 -10.81 18.31 -14.94
C ILE A 387 -9.61 18.47 -14.01
N LEU A 388 -8.43 18.04 -14.43
CA LEU A 388 -7.23 18.06 -13.57
C LEU A 388 -6.95 19.42 -12.90
N PRO A 389 -7.15 20.60 -13.54
CA PRO A 389 -6.95 21.90 -12.90
C PRO A 389 -7.96 22.22 -11.78
N ASP A 390 -9.13 21.58 -11.78
CA ASP A 390 -10.22 21.83 -10.83
C ASP A 390 -10.14 20.97 -9.57
N ILE A 391 -9.23 20.01 -9.53
CA ILE A 391 -9.14 19.05 -8.44
C ILE A 391 -8.21 19.57 -7.36
N VAL A 392 -8.66 19.46 -6.10
CA VAL A 392 -7.81 19.65 -4.91
C VAL A 392 -7.20 18.32 -4.46
N TYR A 393 -5.96 18.40 -3.96
CA TYR A 393 -5.14 17.24 -3.58
C TYR A 393 -4.82 17.24 -2.09
#